data_461c36e3615500381559bf7d3987bd50
#
_entry.id   461c36e3615500381559bf7d3987bd50
#
_cell.length_a   1.000
_cell.length_b   1.000
_cell.length_c   1.000
_cell.angle_alpha   90.00
_cell.angle_beta   90.00
_cell.angle_gamma   90.00
#
_symmetry.space_group_name_H-M   'P 1'
#
loop_
_entity.id
_entity.type
_entity.pdbx_description
1 polymer ?
#
loop_
_entity_poly.entity_id
_entity_poly.type
_entity_poly.pdbx_seq_one_letter_code
_entity_poly.pdbx_strand_id
1 'polypeptide(L)'
;FAYDLAKSVVYTRQGNPAWAGQKRDGTTGPIRSDDMFYPNWINLSKVAIPQADEQQHLLSNIIAKYTLDRKPLPRFWFLPKGLKAAVVMTGDDHGFAGPTTVNRFNQYKSLSADNSPAGVADWNAIRGTSYIFPGTPITDAQTSAFQADGFEIGLHLNTNCANWTASSWQNFWTSQYATLRGQLPSMLPQQTHRTHCVAWSDFATQAKKQWENSVRLDV
;
A
#
# COMPACT_ATOMS: atom_id res chain seq x y z
N PHE A 1 -23.02 -5.01 21.66
CA PHE A 1 -22.37 -3.72 21.49
C PHE A 1 -23.41 -2.60 21.62
N ALA A 2 -23.07 -1.50 22.28
CA ALA A 2 -23.94 -0.32 22.43
C ALA A 2 -23.88 0.64 21.23
N TYR A 3 -23.20 0.27 20.18
CA TYR A 3 -22.97 1.03 18.95
C TYR A 3 -22.95 0.08 17.74
N ASP A 4 -23.04 0.64 16.54
CA ASP A 4 -22.90 -0.09 15.29
C ASP A 4 -21.42 -0.52 15.10
N LEU A 5 -21.15 -1.78 15.44
CA LEU A 5 -19.80 -2.35 15.36
C LEU A 5 -19.26 -2.38 13.92
N ALA A 6 -20.10 -2.77 12.96
CA ALA A 6 -19.68 -2.85 11.56
C ALA A 6 -19.25 -1.47 11.04
N LYS A 7 -20.06 -0.46 11.30
CA LYS A 7 -19.76 0.94 10.96
C LYS A 7 -18.49 1.43 11.66
N SER A 8 -18.31 1.10 12.95
CA SER A 8 -17.12 1.47 13.70
C SER A 8 -15.85 0.88 13.07
N VAL A 9 -15.87 -0.41 12.71
CA VAL A 9 -14.74 -1.08 12.05
C VAL A 9 -14.44 -0.43 10.70
N VAL A 10 -15.46 -0.21 9.86
CA VAL A 10 -15.29 0.40 8.53
C VAL A 10 -14.73 1.81 8.66
N TYR A 11 -15.29 2.65 9.52
CA TYR A 11 -14.83 4.03 9.69
C TYR A 11 -13.42 4.12 10.28
N THR A 12 -13.07 3.20 11.17
CA THR A 12 -11.71 3.15 11.73
C THR A 12 -10.67 2.74 10.69
N ARG A 13 -11.04 1.87 9.73
CA ARG A 13 -10.11 1.40 8.68
C ARG A 13 -10.08 2.29 7.44
N GLN A 14 -11.22 2.82 7.03
CA GLN A 14 -11.39 3.48 5.72
C GLN A 14 -11.79 4.96 5.82
N GLY A 15 -11.99 5.46 7.02
CA GLY A 15 -12.44 6.83 7.23
C GLY A 15 -13.96 7.00 7.05
N ASN A 16 -14.43 8.21 7.28
CA ASN A 16 -15.84 8.58 7.11
C ASN A 16 -16.11 9.00 5.66
N PRO A 17 -16.91 8.25 4.89
CA PRO A 17 -17.18 8.58 3.49
C PRO A 17 -17.87 9.93 3.30
N ALA A 18 -18.55 10.45 4.32
CA ALA A 18 -19.16 11.79 4.26
C ALA A 18 -18.12 12.93 4.22
N TRP A 19 -16.86 12.62 4.55
CA TRP A 19 -15.75 13.58 4.51
C TRP A 19 -14.87 13.44 3.27
N ALA A 20 -15.18 12.51 2.39
CA ALA A 20 -14.49 12.35 1.13
C ALA A 20 -14.55 13.62 0.29
N GLY A 21 -13.45 13.97 -0.37
CA GLY A 21 -13.34 15.18 -1.17
C GLY A 21 -13.21 16.49 -0.36
N GLN A 22 -13.00 16.42 0.95
CA GLN A 22 -12.83 17.59 1.82
C GLN A 22 -11.41 17.65 2.36
N LYS A 23 -10.77 18.80 2.30
CA LYS A 23 -9.49 19.06 2.97
C LYS A 23 -9.75 19.40 4.42
N ARG A 24 -9.28 18.55 5.35
CA ARG A 24 -9.66 18.61 6.77
C ARG A 24 -8.49 18.57 7.76
N ASP A 25 -7.30 18.17 7.33
CA ASP A 25 -6.12 18.02 8.18
C ASP A 25 -5.45 19.35 8.58
N GLY A 26 -5.99 20.48 8.10
CA GLY A 26 -5.48 21.83 8.41
C GLY A 26 -4.19 22.18 7.65
N THR A 27 -3.69 21.33 6.77
CA THR A 27 -2.49 21.59 5.97
C THR A 27 -2.83 22.07 4.55
N THR A 28 -1.84 22.61 3.86
CA THR A 28 -1.94 22.91 2.42
C THR A 28 -1.66 21.67 1.58
N GLY A 29 -2.00 21.71 0.30
CA GLY A 29 -1.76 20.62 -0.64
C GLY A 29 -3.03 19.81 -0.98
N PRO A 30 -2.87 18.64 -1.61
CA PRO A 30 -4.02 17.84 -2.05
C PRO A 30 -4.79 17.27 -0.86
N ILE A 31 -6.03 16.86 -1.13
CA ILE A 31 -6.79 16.00 -0.23
C ILE A 31 -6.07 14.65 -0.14
N ARG A 32 -5.97 14.11 1.07
CA ARG A 32 -5.32 12.83 1.36
C ARG A 32 -6.28 11.89 2.08
N SER A 33 -5.90 10.63 2.20
CA SER A 33 -6.69 9.62 2.89
C SER A 33 -6.93 9.96 4.37
N ASP A 34 -5.99 10.62 5.04
CA ASP A 34 -6.11 11.05 6.43
C ASP A 34 -7.16 12.15 6.64
N ASP A 35 -7.50 12.93 5.61
CA ASP A 35 -8.59 13.90 5.67
C ASP A 35 -9.96 13.24 5.97
N MET A 36 -10.13 11.96 5.69
CA MET A 36 -11.33 11.20 6.05
C MET A 36 -11.40 10.81 7.53
N PHE A 37 -10.31 10.96 8.25
CA PHE A 37 -10.19 10.60 9.66
C PHE A 37 -10.06 11.82 10.58
N TYR A 38 -9.39 12.87 10.13
CA TYR A 38 -9.03 14.04 10.91
C TYR A 38 -10.21 15.03 11.05
N PRO A 39 -10.32 15.75 12.18
CA PRO A 39 -9.61 15.62 13.45
C PRO A 39 -10.40 14.92 14.57
N ASN A 40 -11.64 14.47 14.34
CA ASN A 40 -12.65 14.39 15.39
C ASN A 40 -12.86 12.99 16.01
N TRP A 41 -12.23 11.93 15.53
CA TRP A 41 -12.56 10.59 16.02
C TRP A 41 -11.41 9.57 15.99
N ILE A 42 -10.19 10.04 15.70
CA ILE A 42 -8.99 9.26 15.95
C ILE A 42 -8.20 9.91 17.05
N ASN A 43 -7.89 9.15 18.09
CA ASN A 43 -6.94 9.54 19.10
C ASN A 43 -5.52 9.23 18.62
N LEU A 44 -4.81 10.24 18.15
CA LEU A 44 -3.47 10.09 17.56
C LEU A 44 -2.44 9.54 18.55
N SER A 45 -2.61 9.75 19.85
CA SER A 45 -1.72 9.16 20.87
C SER A 45 -1.95 7.64 21.06
N LYS A 46 -2.99 7.08 20.45
CA LYS A 46 -3.34 5.66 20.49
C LYS A 46 -3.37 4.98 19.13
N VAL A 47 -2.83 5.60 18.09
CA VAL A 47 -2.89 5.03 16.73
C VAL A 47 -2.11 3.71 16.60
N ALA A 48 -1.14 3.45 17.48
CA ALA A 48 -0.43 2.16 17.53
C ALA A 48 -1.31 1.00 17.98
N ILE A 49 -2.49 1.25 18.56
CA ILE A 49 -3.47 0.23 18.91
C ILE A 49 -4.38 0.00 17.70
N PRO A 50 -4.39 -1.20 17.08
CA PRO A 50 -5.20 -1.48 15.89
C PRO A 50 -6.69 -1.62 16.27
N GLN A 51 -7.37 -0.51 16.51
CA GLN A 51 -8.72 -0.43 17.07
C GLN A 51 -9.75 -1.30 16.33
N ALA A 52 -9.73 -1.32 15.00
CA ALA A 52 -10.64 -2.13 14.21
C ALA A 52 -10.39 -3.62 14.41
N ASP A 53 -9.12 -4.03 14.49
CA ASP A 53 -8.73 -5.42 14.71
C ASP A 53 -9.12 -5.87 16.14
N GLU A 54 -8.89 -5.03 17.14
CA GLU A 54 -9.28 -5.31 18.52
C GLU A 54 -10.80 -5.46 18.68
N GLN A 55 -11.60 -4.65 17.98
CA GLN A 55 -13.06 -4.81 17.96
C GLN A 55 -13.46 -6.13 17.29
N GLN A 56 -12.82 -6.52 16.20
CA GLN A 56 -13.07 -7.80 15.53
C GLN A 56 -12.60 -8.99 16.37
N HIS A 57 -11.46 -8.90 17.04
CA HIS A 57 -10.97 -9.90 17.99
C HIS A 57 -11.96 -10.10 19.14
N LEU A 58 -12.46 -9.00 19.71
CA LEU A 58 -13.46 -9.08 20.77
C LEU A 58 -14.72 -9.81 20.29
N LEU A 59 -15.26 -9.44 19.11
CA LEU A 59 -16.42 -10.13 18.54
C LEU A 59 -16.15 -11.63 18.31
N SER A 60 -15.01 -11.98 17.73
CA SER A 60 -14.61 -13.36 17.47
C SER A 60 -14.48 -14.16 18.76
N ASN A 61 -13.92 -13.56 19.80
CA ASN A 61 -13.80 -14.20 21.11
C ASN A 61 -15.16 -14.43 21.79
N ILE A 62 -16.09 -13.48 21.66
CA ILE A 62 -17.46 -13.63 22.14
C ILE A 62 -18.13 -14.80 21.42
N ILE A 63 -18.10 -14.82 20.08
CA ILE A 63 -18.68 -15.90 19.28
C ILE A 63 -18.07 -17.25 19.66
N ALA A 64 -16.74 -17.35 19.71
CA ALA A 64 -16.04 -18.57 20.05
C ALA A 64 -16.45 -19.08 21.46
N LYS A 65 -16.52 -18.16 22.44
CA LYS A 65 -16.89 -18.52 23.82
C LYS A 65 -18.30 -19.07 23.92
N TYR A 66 -19.26 -18.48 23.19
CA TYR A 66 -20.66 -18.90 23.24
C TYR A 66 -20.97 -20.13 22.37
N THR A 67 -20.02 -20.63 21.60
CA THR A 67 -20.19 -21.78 20.70
C THR A 67 -19.29 -22.96 21.04
N LEU A 68 -18.43 -22.83 22.07
CA LEU A 68 -17.45 -23.86 22.45
C LEU A 68 -18.05 -25.22 22.79
N ASP A 69 -19.23 -25.23 23.37
CA ASP A 69 -19.99 -26.44 23.78
C ASP A 69 -20.74 -27.09 22.60
N ARG A 70 -20.91 -26.39 21.49
CA ARG A 70 -21.71 -26.84 20.35
C ARG A 70 -20.86 -27.10 19.09
N LYS A 71 -20.09 -26.12 18.68
CA LYS A 71 -19.19 -26.17 17.51
C LYS A 71 -17.96 -25.32 17.78
N PRO A 72 -16.88 -25.90 18.27
CA PRO A 72 -15.64 -25.16 18.39
C PRO A 72 -15.19 -24.66 17.01
N LEU A 73 -14.97 -23.35 16.88
CA LEU A 73 -14.48 -22.75 15.65
C LEU A 73 -12.97 -22.94 15.56
N PRO A 74 -12.44 -23.43 14.43
CA PRO A 74 -11.00 -23.51 14.25
C PRO A 74 -10.40 -22.11 14.29
N ARG A 75 -9.23 -21.99 14.90
CA ARG A 75 -8.43 -20.77 14.89
C ARG A 75 -7.26 -20.96 13.95
N PHE A 76 -7.20 -20.10 12.93
CA PHE A 76 -6.10 -20.08 11.99
C PHE A 76 -5.16 -18.93 12.33
N TRP A 77 -3.88 -19.18 12.24
CA TRP A 77 -2.89 -18.11 12.28
C TRP A 77 -2.93 -17.39 10.94
N PHE A 78 -3.15 -16.08 10.94
CA PHE A 78 -3.39 -15.32 9.71
C PHE A 78 -2.10 -14.98 8.92
N LEU A 79 -0.93 -15.11 9.53
CA LEU A 79 0.34 -14.97 8.83
C LEU A 79 0.90 -16.35 8.47
N PRO A 80 1.44 -16.54 7.25
CA PRO A 80 2.02 -17.80 6.84
C PRO A 80 3.21 -18.18 7.73
N LYS A 81 3.54 -19.48 7.78
CA LYS A 81 4.71 -20.03 8.49
C LYS A 81 4.75 -19.69 9.99
N GLY A 82 3.64 -19.32 10.61
CA GLY A 82 3.60 -18.93 12.01
C GLY A 82 4.29 -17.62 12.35
N LEU A 83 4.55 -16.78 11.35
CA LEU A 83 5.19 -15.47 11.53
C LEU A 83 4.32 -14.57 12.43
N LYS A 84 4.98 -13.75 13.24
CA LYS A 84 4.31 -12.82 14.17
C LYS A 84 3.98 -11.49 13.52
N ALA A 85 4.71 -11.11 12.48
CA ALA A 85 4.50 -9.87 11.73
C ALA A 85 4.92 -10.05 10.27
N ALA A 86 4.37 -9.22 9.41
CA ALA A 86 4.84 -9.02 8.04
C ALA A 86 5.20 -7.54 7.86
N VAL A 87 6.32 -7.28 7.20
CA VAL A 87 6.78 -5.92 6.88
C VAL A 87 6.72 -5.75 5.37
N VAL A 88 5.98 -4.74 4.92
CA VAL A 88 5.90 -4.37 3.50
C VAL A 88 6.97 -3.32 3.23
N MET A 89 7.99 -3.70 2.45
CA MET A 89 9.12 -2.84 2.12
C MET A 89 8.83 -2.06 0.84
N THR A 90 8.63 -0.75 0.97
CA THR A 90 8.36 0.13 -0.17
C THR A 90 9.21 1.39 -0.10
N GLY A 91 9.38 2.05 -1.23
CA GLY A 91 10.07 3.33 -1.25
C GLY A 91 9.84 4.08 -2.55
N ASP A 92 9.85 5.41 -2.45
CA ASP A 92 9.70 6.31 -3.58
C ASP A 92 11.07 6.69 -4.15
N ASP A 93 11.11 6.91 -5.46
CA ASP A 93 12.28 7.45 -6.14
C ASP A 93 11.83 8.48 -7.20
N HIS A 94 12.14 9.73 -6.93
CA HIS A 94 11.76 10.85 -7.80
C HIS A 94 12.85 11.18 -8.85
N GLY A 95 13.94 10.39 -8.89
CA GLY A 95 15.01 10.56 -9.86
C GLY A 95 15.99 11.70 -9.58
N PHE A 96 15.83 12.43 -8.47
CA PHE A 96 16.66 13.64 -8.21
C PHE A 96 17.97 13.33 -7.47
N ALA A 97 18.06 12.21 -6.78
CA ALA A 97 19.19 11.87 -5.89
C ALA A 97 20.10 10.77 -6.47
N GLY A 98 20.18 10.63 -7.78
CA GLY A 98 20.95 9.57 -8.43
C GLY A 98 20.25 8.20 -8.39
N PRO A 99 20.98 7.08 -8.46
CA PRO A 99 20.41 5.74 -8.61
C PRO A 99 19.86 5.18 -7.29
N THR A 100 18.89 5.89 -6.66
CA THR A 100 18.35 5.57 -5.33
C THR A 100 17.71 4.19 -5.30
N THR A 101 16.91 3.82 -6.30
CA THR A 101 16.30 2.48 -6.41
C THR A 101 17.34 1.39 -6.48
N VAL A 102 18.36 1.55 -7.32
CA VAL A 102 19.46 0.56 -7.49
C VAL A 102 20.20 0.38 -6.18
N ASN A 103 20.56 1.48 -5.51
CA ASN A 103 21.28 1.44 -4.24
C ASN A 103 20.46 0.76 -3.14
N ARG A 104 19.19 1.10 -3.04
CA ARG A 104 18.25 0.51 -2.06
C ARG A 104 18.10 -0.99 -2.26
N PHE A 105 17.87 -1.45 -3.48
CA PHE A 105 17.72 -2.88 -3.76
C PHE A 105 19.00 -3.65 -3.52
N ASN A 106 20.16 -3.10 -3.88
CA ASN A 106 21.45 -3.71 -3.55
C ASN A 106 21.68 -3.79 -2.03
N GLN A 107 21.28 -2.78 -1.27
CA GLN A 107 21.33 -2.81 0.19
C GLN A 107 20.41 -3.90 0.76
N TYR A 108 19.18 -4.04 0.25
CA TYR A 108 18.28 -5.13 0.68
C TYR A 108 18.89 -6.50 0.40
N LYS A 109 19.50 -6.68 -0.77
CA LYS A 109 20.24 -7.92 -1.09
C LYS A 109 21.39 -8.18 -0.12
N SER A 110 22.16 -7.15 0.24
CA SER A 110 23.29 -7.29 1.16
C SER A 110 22.87 -7.64 2.60
N LEU A 111 21.67 -7.24 3.01
CA LEU A 111 21.09 -7.49 4.32
C LEU A 111 20.27 -8.79 4.39
N SER A 112 19.97 -9.41 3.26
CA SER A 112 19.21 -10.66 3.18
C SER A 112 20.04 -11.84 3.68
N ALA A 113 19.41 -12.73 4.43
CA ALA A 113 20.05 -13.94 4.92
C ALA A 113 20.34 -14.93 3.79
N ASP A 114 19.44 -15.04 2.81
CA ASP A 114 19.58 -15.90 1.64
C ASP A 114 18.90 -15.25 0.43
N ASN A 115 19.68 -14.97 -0.61
CA ASN A 115 19.19 -14.37 -1.86
C ASN A 115 18.83 -15.40 -2.95
N SER A 116 18.98 -16.69 -2.69
CA SER A 116 18.59 -17.74 -3.64
C SER A 116 17.08 -17.70 -3.92
N PRO A 117 16.60 -18.27 -5.03
CA PRO A 117 15.17 -18.41 -5.29
C PRO A 117 14.42 -19.12 -4.14
N ALA A 118 15.07 -20.09 -3.48
CA ALA A 118 14.53 -20.74 -2.29
C ALA A 118 14.43 -19.77 -1.11
N GLY A 119 15.46 -18.97 -0.86
CA GLY A 119 15.46 -17.94 0.19
C GLY A 119 14.39 -16.88 -0.03
N VAL A 120 14.13 -16.48 -1.27
CA VAL A 120 13.02 -15.59 -1.63
C VAL A 120 11.66 -16.24 -1.32
N ALA A 121 11.47 -17.48 -1.77
CA ALA A 121 10.23 -18.23 -1.54
C ALA A 121 9.98 -18.51 -0.04
N ASP A 122 11.05 -18.66 0.73
CA ASP A 122 11.01 -18.93 2.16
C ASP A 122 11.02 -17.66 3.04
N TRP A 123 11.01 -16.47 2.42
CA TRP A 123 10.99 -15.17 3.08
C TRP A 123 12.27 -14.89 3.92
N ASN A 124 13.36 -15.49 3.54
CA ASN A 124 14.69 -15.25 4.10
C ASN A 124 15.42 -14.09 3.40
N ALA A 125 14.89 -13.66 2.27
CA ALA A 125 15.38 -12.51 1.52
C ALA A 125 14.52 -11.28 1.80
N ILE A 126 15.16 -10.12 1.98
CA ILE A 126 14.48 -8.82 2.02
C ILE A 126 14.16 -8.41 0.58
N ARG A 127 12.89 -8.25 0.27
CA ARG A 127 12.41 -7.77 -1.03
C ARG A 127 11.47 -6.60 -0.83
N GLY A 128 11.30 -5.80 -1.87
CA GLY A 128 10.46 -4.62 -1.78
C GLY A 128 10.13 -4.05 -3.14
N THR A 129 9.30 -3.01 -3.10
CA THR A 129 8.88 -2.25 -4.28
C THR A 129 9.53 -0.87 -4.30
N SER A 130 9.94 -0.42 -5.48
CA SER A 130 10.28 0.98 -5.72
C SER A 130 9.27 1.61 -6.67
N TYR A 131 8.62 2.67 -6.19
CA TYR A 131 7.77 3.51 -7.04
C TYR A 131 8.62 4.64 -7.60
N ILE A 132 8.69 4.73 -8.93
CA ILE A 132 9.61 5.63 -9.62
C ILE A 132 8.88 6.56 -10.58
N PHE A 133 9.41 7.75 -10.75
CA PHE A 133 9.00 8.64 -11.81
C PHE A 133 9.60 8.20 -13.15
N PRO A 134 8.93 8.48 -14.30
CA PRO A 134 9.60 8.46 -15.58
C PRO A 134 10.86 9.33 -15.55
N GLY A 135 11.97 8.83 -16.10
CA GLY A 135 13.27 9.51 -16.05
C GLY A 135 14.15 9.18 -14.85
N THR A 136 13.67 8.39 -13.89
CA THR A 136 14.51 7.89 -12.79
C THR A 136 15.71 7.11 -13.33
N PRO A 137 16.93 7.31 -12.77
CA PRO A 137 18.16 6.71 -13.29
C PRO A 137 18.27 5.23 -12.94
N ILE A 138 17.52 4.42 -13.68
CA ILE A 138 17.60 2.95 -13.69
C ILE A 138 17.52 2.48 -15.14
N THR A 139 18.31 1.51 -15.52
CA THR A 139 18.27 0.95 -16.88
C THR A 139 17.27 -0.19 -16.99
N ASP A 140 16.83 -0.49 -18.20
CA ASP A 140 15.94 -1.62 -18.46
C ASP A 140 16.58 -2.96 -18.07
N ALA A 141 17.89 -3.13 -18.35
CA ALA A 141 18.63 -4.32 -17.92
C ALA A 141 18.66 -4.48 -16.39
N GLN A 142 18.86 -3.39 -15.63
CA GLN A 142 18.78 -3.41 -14.17
C GLN A 142 17.36 -3.74 -13.68
N THR A 143 16.34 -3.17 -14.33
CA THR A 143 14.94 -3.46 -14.04
C THR A 143 14.63 -4.95 -14.20
N SER A 144 15.01 -5.53 -15.33
CA SER A 144 14.85 -6.96 -15.60
C SER A 144 15.56 -7.83 -14.55
N ALA A 145 16.80 -7.49 -14.21
CA ALA A 145 17.59 -8.24 -13.21
C ALA A 145 16.96 -8.18 -11.81
N PHE A 146 16.53 -6.99 -11.35
CA PHE A 146 15.89 -6.87 -10.04
C PHE A 146 14.54 -7.58 -9.97
N GLN A 147 13.75 -7.55 -11.03
CA GLN A 147 12.49 -8.30 -11.09
C GLN A 147 12.74 -9.81 -11.05
N ALA A 148 13.76 -10.31 -11.74
CA ALA A 148 14.17 -11.72 -11.65
C ALA A 148 14.60 -12.11 -10.22
N ASP A 149 15.17 -11.17 -9.47
CA ASP A 149 15.53 -11.34 -8.05
C ASP A 149 14.32 -11.20 -7.10
N GLY A 150 13.11 -10.90 -7.60
CA GLY A 150 11.90 -10.80 -6.78
C GLY A 150 11.56 -9.41 -6.26
N PHE A 151 12.18 -8.34 -6.79
CA PHE A 151 11.79 -6.95 -6.50
C PHE A 151 10.67 -6.49 -7.45
N GLU A 152 9.91 -5.49 -7.03
CA GLU A 152 8.95 -4.82 -7.91
C GLU A 152 9.41 -3.39 -8.19
N ILE A 153 9.20 -2.96 -9.44
CA ILE A 153 9.35 -1.58 -9.88
C ILE A 153 8.01 -1.15 -10.45
N GLY A 154 7.47 -0.06 -9.94
CA GLY A 154 6.17 0.46 -10.33
C GLY A 154 6.19 1.96 -10.57
N LEU A 155 5.16 2.47 -11.23
CA LEU A 155 4.96 3.90 -11.42
C LEU A 155 4.65 4.56 -10.07
N HIS A 156 5.39 5.62 -9.74
CA HIS A 156 5.00 6.61 -8.74
C HIS A 156 4.14 7.66 -9.41
N LEU A 157 2.82 7.47 -9.37
CA LEU A 157 1.89 8.34 -10.09
C LEU A 157 1.95 9.77 -9.56
N ASN A 158 2.36 10.72 -10.39
CA ASN A 158 2.44 12.12 -10.04
C ASN A 158 1.21 12.89 -10.56
N THR A 159 0.38 13.34 -9.64
CA THR A 159 -0.76 14.22 -9.91
C THR A 159 -0.40 15.70 -9.71
N ASN A 160 0.90 16.04 -9.68
CA ASN A 160 1.43 17.37 -9.37
C ASN A 160 1.04 17.86 -7.96
N CYS A 161 0.88 16.93 -7.02
CA CYS A 161 0.36 17.21 -5.68
C CYS A 161 -0.97 17.97 -5.71
N ALA A 162 -1.80 17.72 -6.70
CA ALA A 162 -3.10 18.35 -6.87
C ALA A 162 -4.24 17.33 -6.72
N ASN A 163 -5.41 17.83 -6.40
CA ASN A 163 -6.63 17.03 -6.41
C ASN A 163 -6.95 16.56 -7.85
N TRP A 164 -7.55 15.40 -7.95
CA TRP A 164 -7.86 14.75 -9.20
C TRP A 164 -9.33 14.32 -9.27
N THR A 165 -9.81 14.13 -10.49
CA THR A 165 -11.06 13.46 -10.82
C THR A 165 -10.77 12.06 -11.39
N ALA A 166 -11.79 11.21 -11.51
CA ALA A 166 -11.62 9.88 -12.12
C ALA A 166 -10.95 9.93 -13.51
N SER A 167 -11.33 10.91 -14.33
CA SER A 167 -10.77 11.08 -15.68
C SER A 167 -9.35 11.61 -15.65
N SER A 168 -9.05 12.63 -14.82
CA SER A 168 -7.69 13.17 -14.74
C SER A 168 -6.71 12.16 -14.12
N TRP A 169 -7.13 11.37 -13.12
CA TRP A 169 -6.33 10.29 -12.58
C TRP A 169 -5.98 9.27 -13.67
N GLN A 170 -6.97 8.84 -14.45
CA GLN A 170 -6.75 7.90 -15.55
C GLN A 170 -5.80 8.47 -16.62
N ASN A 171 -5.93 9.75 -16.93
CA ASN A 171 -5.02 10.41 -17.89
C ASN A 171 -3.58 10.45 -17.37
N PHE A 172 -3.36 10.81 -16.10
CA PHE A 172 -2.03 10.76 -15.47
C PHE A 172 -1.46 9.34 -15.50
N TRP A 173 -2.26 8.35 -15.12
CA TRP A 173 -1.84 6.95 -15.17
C TRP A 173 -1.41 6.56 -16.59
N THR A 174 -2.29 6.72 -17.56
CA THR A 174 -2.05 6.26 -18.93
C THR A 174 -0.81 6.90 -19.52
N SER A 175 -0.64 8.22 -19.38
CA SER A 175 0.48 8.95 -19.96
C SER A 175 1.82 8.61 -19.29
N GLN A 176 1.85 8.62 -17.95
CA GLN A 176 3.09 8.37 -17.20
C GLN A 176 3.49 6.89 -17.26
N TYR A 177 2.52 5.97 -17.20
CA TYR A 177 2.79 4.55 -17.32
C TYR A 177 3.32 4.19 -18.72
N ALA A 178 2.76 4.78 -19.78
CA ALA A 178 3.26 4.59 -21.14
C ALA A 178 4.70 5.12 -21.29
N THR A 179 5.00 6.29 -20.72
CA THR A 179 6.36 6.88 -20.73
C THR A 179 7.34 5.96 -19.97
N LEU A 180 6.95 5.48 -18.79
CA LEU A 180 7.80 4.59 -18.00
C LEU A 180 8.02 3.24 -18.71
N ARG A 181 6.99 2.67 -19.32
CA ARG A 181 7.08 1.44 -20.13
C ARG A 181 7.93 1.63 -21.39
N GLY A 182 7.94 2.82 -21.97
CA GLY A 182 8.84 3.16 -23.08
C GLY A 182 10.31 3.23 -22.65
N GLN A 183 10.57 3.70 -21.43
CA GLN A 183 11.90 3.74 -20.82
C GLN A 183 12.37 2.34 -20.38
N LEU A 184 11.47 1.55 -19.80
CA LEU A 184 11.72 0.26 -19.19
C LEU A 184 10.80 -0.82 -19.81
N PRO A 185 11.03 -1.22 -21.05
CA PRO A 185 10.16 -2.19 -21.74
C PRO A 185 10.10 -3.57 -21.07
N SER A 186 11.14 -3.96 -20.34
CA SER A 186 11.17 -5.20 -19.55
C SER A 186 10.39 -5.12 -18.23
N MET A 187 9.90 -3.94 -17.82
CA MET A 187 9.15 -3.79 -16.59
C MET A 187 7.89 -4.65 -16.62
N LEU A 188 7.71 -5.51 -15.62
CA LEU A 188 6.49 -6.32 -15.45
C LEU A 188 5.29 -5.42 -15.10
N PRO A 189 4.05 -5.87 -15.36
CA PRO A 189 2.87 -5.19 -14.88
C PRO A 189 2.93 -5.06 -13.35
N GLN A 190 2.84 -3.81 -12.85
CA GLN A 190 2.91 -3.57 -11.41
C GLN A 190 1.64 -4.11 -10.71
N GLN A 191 1.84 -4.66 -9.52
CA GLN A 191 0.79 -5.19 -8.66
C GLN A 191 0.44 -4.24 -7.52
N THR A 192 1.39 -3.40 -7.14
CA THR A 192 1.24 -2.44 -6.06
C THR A 192 1.37 -1.01 -6.59
N HIS A 193 0.91 -0.05 -5.82
CA HIS A 193 0.87 1.35 -6.24
C HIS A 193 1.09 2.31 -5.08
N ARG A 194 1.63 3.49 -5.40
CA ARG A 194 1.67 4.65 -4.52
C ARG A 194 1.54 5.92 -5.34
N THR A 195 0.60 6.78 -4.96
CA THR A 195 0.44 8.11 -5.55
C THR A 195 1.35 9.12 -4.85
N HIS A 196 2.07 9.92 -5.63
CA HIS A 196 2.89 11.01 -5.13
C HIS A 196 2.07 11.99 -4.27
N CYS A 197 2.68 12.53 -3.21
CA CYS A 197 2.02 13.37 -2.20
C CYS A 197 0.88 12.67 -1.45
N VAL A 198 0.71 11.36 -1.62
CA VAL A 198 -0.41 10.58 -1.04
C VAL A 198 -1.78 11.21 -1.39
N ALA A 199 -1.90 11.82 -2.58
CA ALA A 199 -3.12 12.48 -3.03
C ALA A 199 -4.27 11.46 -3.16
N TRP A 200 -5.36 11.69 -2.43
CA TRP A 200 -6.54 10.81 -2.38
C TRP A 200 -7.79 11.66 -2.37
N SER A 201 -8.31 12.00 -3.54
CA SER A 201 -9.30 13.07 -3.69
C SER A 201 -10.74 12.68 -3.37
N ASP A 202 -11.04 11.37 -3.27
CA ASP A 202 -12.35 10.88 -2.86
C ASP A 202 -12.27 9.56 -2.08
N PHE A 203 -13.41 8.91 -1.83
CA PHE A 203 -13.46 7.71 -0.99
C PHE A 203 -12.92 6.45 -1.68
N ALA A 204 -13.27 6.21 -2.96
CA ALA A 204 -13.03 4.91 -3.58
C ALA A 204 -12.57 4.94 -5.04
N THR A 205 -12.57 6.09 -5.70
CA THR A 205 -12.28 6.16 -7.14
C THR A 205 -10.86 5.67 -7.44
N GLN A 206 -9.86 6.05 -6.65
CA GLN A 206 -8.50 5.58 -6.84
C GLN A 206 -8.43 4.05 -6.78
N ALA A 207 -9.00 3.43 -5.76
CA ALA A 207 -9.00 1.97 -5.62
C ALA A 207 -9.67 1.27 -6.81
N LYS A 208 -10.78 1.83 -7.33
CA LYS A 208 -11.44 1.31 -8.54
C LYS A 208 -10.56 1.44 -9.77
N LYS A 209 -9.92 2.60 -9.96
CA LYS A 209 -9.01 2.84 -11.08
C LYS A 209 -7.77 1.95 -11.03
N GLN A 210 -7.22 1.74 -9.86
CA GLN A 210 -6.12 0.81 -9.63
C GLN A 210 -6.54 -0.63 -9.99
N TRP A 211 -7.71 -1.06 -9.52
CA TRP A 211 -8.27 -2.36 -9.88
C TRP A 211 -8.43 -2.54 -11.40
N GLU A 212 -8.97 -1.53 -12.10
CA GLU A 212 -9.11 -1.51 -13.56
C GLU A 212 -7.74 -1.64 -14.28
N ASN A 213 -6.67 -1.17 -13.65
CA ASN A 213 -5.29 -1.23 -14.15
C ASN A 213 -4.47 -2.41 -13.55
N SER A 214 -5.14 -3.43 -13.00
CA SER A 214 -4.54 -4.64 -12.43
C SER A 214 -3.71 -4.45 -11.15
N VAL A 215 -3.75 -3.29 -10.54
CA VAL A 215 -3.16 -3.05 -9.21
C VAL A 215 -4.03 -3.68 -8.12
N ARG A 216 -3.39 -4.27 -7.13
CA ARG A 216 -4.06 -5.03 -6.05
C ARG A 216 -3.80 -4.50 -4.66
N LEU A 217 -2.78 -3.68 -4.49
CA LEU A 217 -2.41 -3.08 -3.21
C LEU A 217 -1.98 -1.63 -3.43
N ASP A 218 -2.53 -0.72 -2.64
CA ASP A 218 -2.07 0.67 -2.49
C ASP A 218 -1.35 0.82 -1.15
N VAL A 219 -0.24 1.54 -1.11
CA VAL A 219 0.63 1.70 0.06
C VAL A 219 1.04 3.15 0.29
#